data_c67b5226e5183106e3dc442854c649f5
#
_entry.id   c67b5226e5183106e3dc442854c649f5
#
_cell.length_a   1.000
_cell.length_b   1.000
_cell.length_c   1.000
_cell.angle_alpha   90.00
_cell.angle_beta   90.00
_cell.angle_gamma   90.00
#
_symmetry.space_group_name_H-M   'P 1'
#
loop_
_entity.id
_entity.type
_entity.pdbx_description
1 polymer ?
#
loop_
_entity_poly.entity_id
_entity_poly.type
_entity_poly.pdbx_seq_one_letter_code
_entity_poly.pdbx_strand_id
1 'polypeptide(L)'
;DKSLNIKRSGTPLTFDDNNLYINDKDHHTLVIGTTGSGKTQSVVLPQAKLAMYTNESLVIKDNNGELYESLGAHLKEKGYKIYALNYTDTTKGNNWNPLTLPYQLYKEGNIDEAQRIVENIGYYLFQATDKSNADPFWSTSATQYFVGLTLYLFENGKEEEIIKEWSK
;
A
#
# COMPACT_ATOMS: atom_id res chain seq x y z
N ASP A 1 14.21 -10.08 28.95
CA ASP A 1 14.07 -9.14 27.81
C ASP A 1 15.42 -8.47 27.55
N LYS A 2 16.20 -9.01 26.58
CA LYS A 2 17.37 -8.30 26.06
C LYS A 2 16.83 -7.17 25.19
N SER A 3 16.96 -5.92 25.63
CA SER A 3 16.55 -4.76 24.84
C SER A 3 17.41 -4.70 23.57
N LEU A 4 16.77 -4.84 22.42
CA LEU A 4 17.42 -4.61 21.13
C LEU A 4 17.77 -3.12 21.03
N ASN A 5 19.06 -2.78 21.09
CA ASN A 5 19.51 -1.40 20.92
C ASN A 5 19.74 -1.12 19.42
N ILE A 6 18.66 -1.09 18.64
CA ILE A 6 18.67 -0.74 17.23
C ILE A 6 17.99 0.62 17.04
N LYS A 7 18.65 1.50 16.28
CA LYS A 7 18.13 2.85 15.97
C LYS A 7 17.32 2.89 14.68
N ARG A 8 17.54 1.92 13.79
CA ARG A 8 16.92 1.82 12.48
C ARG A 8 16.70 0.35 12.13
N SER A 9 15.61 0.03 11.46
CA SER A 9 15.38 -1.32 10.94
C SER A 9 16.30 -1.61 9.74
N GLY A 10 16.36 -2.87 9.38
CA GLY A 10 17.14 -3.31 8.23
C GLY A 10 16.81 -4.75 7.87
N THR A 11 17.42 -5.22 6.78
CA THR A 11 17.29 -6.62 6.40
C THR A 11 18.11 -7.50 7.33
N PRO A 12 17.51 -8.49 8.02
CA PRO A 12 18.25 -9.43 8.86
C PRO A 12 19.16 -10.29 7.98
N LEU A 13 20.42 -10.39 8.35
CA LEU A 13 21.43 -11.16 7.63
C LEU A 13 21.72 -12.49 8.32
N THR A 14 22.05 -12.41 9.61
CA THR A 14 22.38 -13.57 10.43
C THR A 14 22.25 -13.21 11.91
N PHE A 15 22.25 -14.20 12.76
CA PHE A 15 22.30 -14.03 14.20
C PHE A 15 23.23 -15.05 14.83
N ASP A 16 23.83 -14.68 15.92
CA ASP A 16 24.52 -15.57 16.86
C ASP A 16 23.79 -15.54 18.22
N ASP A 17 24.35 -16.22 19.22
CA ASP A 17 23.72 -16.35 20.55
C ASP A 17 23.37 -15.01 21.22
N ASN A 18 24.02 -13.92 20.84
CA ASN A 18 23.89 -12.62 21.49
C ASN A 18 23.58 -11.46 20.53
N ASN A 19 23.85 -11.59 19.25
CA ASN A 19 23.78 -10.49 18.30
C ASN A 19 22.92 -10.83 17.09
N LEU A 20 22.16 -9.86 16.65
CA LEU A 20 21.48 -9.87 15.36
C LEU A 20 22.20 -8.91 14.42
N TYR A 21 22.69 -9.43 13.31
CA TYR A 21 23.34 -8.65 12.27
C TYR A 21 22.31 -8.24 11.23
N ILE A 22 22.22 -6.94 10.98
CA ILE A 22 21.27 -6.37 10.01
C ILE A 22 22.01 -5.50 9.00
N ASN A 23 21.48 -5.42 7.79
CA ASN A 23 21.85 -4.39 6.84
C ASN A 23 20.86 -3.23 6.96
N ASP A 24 21.28 -2.13 7.59
CA ASP A 24 20.47 -0.93 7.86
C ASP A 24 20.64 0.19 6.82
N LYS A 25 21.34 -0.09 5.70
CA LYS A 25 21.52 0.87 4.61
C LYS A 25 20.29 0.91 3.72
N ASP A 26 20.09 2.04 3.04
CA ASP A 26 19.03 2.19 2.03
C ASP A 26 19.36 1.29 0.83
N HIS A 27 18.60 0.20 0.69
CA HIS A 27 18.77 -0.77 -0.40
C HIS A 27 17.47 -1.52 -0.65
N HIS A 28 17.37 -2.09 -1.84
CA HIS A 28 16.32 -3.05 -2.18
C HIS A 28 16.86 -4.47 -1.98
N THR A 29 16.06 -5.31 -1.34
CA THR A 29 16.41 -6.72 -1.12
C THR A 29 15.50 -7.62 -1.94
N LEU A 30 16.09 -8.51 -2.75
CA LEU A 30 15.37 -9.56 -3.46
C LEU A 30 15.65 -10.90 -2.80
N VAL A 31 14.59 -11.55 -2.32
CA VAL A 31 14.66 -12.87 -1.69
C VAL A 31 14.06 -13.91 -2.62
N ILE A 32 14.87 -14.83 -3.11
CA ILE A 32 14.45 -15.89 -4.03
C ILE A 32 14.43 -17.23 -3.31
N GLY A 33 13.40 -18.01 -3.56
CA GLY A 33 13.27 -19.38 -3.03
C GLY A 33 11.96 -20.00 -3.46
N THR A 34 11.89 -21.31 -3.46
CA THR A 34 10.69 -22.09 -3.79
C THR A 34 9.58 -21.88 -2.75
N THR A 35 8.36 -22.27 -3.07
CA THR A 35 7.26 -22.31 -2.08
C THR A 35 7.66 -23.23 -0.92
N GLY A 36 7.38 -22.82 0.31
CA GLY A 36 7.75 -23.58 1.50
C GLY A 36 9.21 -23.45 1.96
N SER A 37 10.08 -22.68 1.25
CA SER A 37 11.48 -22.49 1.64
C SER A 37 11.70 -21.60 2.88
N GLY A 38 10.64 -21.16 3.54
CA GLY A 38 10.72 -20.36 4.75
C GLY A 38 10.99 -18.86 4.56
N LYS A 39 10.90 -18.31 3.33
CA LYS A 39 11.15 -16.87 3.06
C LYS A 39 10.41 -15.93 4.01
N THR A 40 9.12 -16.19 4.20
CA THR A 40 8.28 -15.38 5.09
C THR A 40 8.79 -15.44 6.53
N GLN A 41 9.09 -16.62 7.02
CA GLN A 41 9.50 -16.83 8.40
C GLN A 41 10.92 -16.37 8.69
N SER A 42 11.85 -16.55 7.73
CA SER A 42 13.27 -16.25 7.95
C SER A 42 13.68 -14.82 7.61
N VAL A 43 12.95 -14.14 6.73
CA VAL A 43 13.31 -12.79 6.27
C VAL A 43 12.19 -11.79 6.48
N VAL A 44 11.00 -12.03 5.92
CA VAL A 44 9.93 -11.00 5.88
C VAL A 44 9.40 -10.70 7.27
N LEU A 45 9.08 -11.73 8.06
CA LEU A 45 8.56 -11.58 9.40
C LEU A 45 9.59 -10.96 10.37
N PRO A 46 10.86 -11.39 10.41
CA PRO A 46 11.90 -10.72 11.20
C PRO A 46 12.11 -9.26 10.79
N GLN A 47 12.14 -8.94 9.50
CA GLN A 47 12.28 -7.56 9.03
C GLN A 47 11.10 -6.69 9.48
N ALA A 48 9.87 -7.18 9.35
CA ALA A 48 8.68 -6.47 9.82
C ALA A 48 8.71 -6.25 11.35
N LYS A 49 9.18 -7.24 12.13
CA LYS A 49 9.38 -7.09 13.57
C LYS A 49 10.45 -6.05 13.91
N LEU A 50 11.56 -6.01 13.17
CA LEU A 50 12.58 -4.99 13.35
C LEU A 50 12.04 -3.59 13.11
N ALA A 51 11.32 -3.38 12.01
CA ALA A 51 10.68 -2.10 11.72
C ALA A 51 9.66 -1.70 12.80
N MET A 52 8.92 -2.66 13.35
CA MET A 52 8.04 -2.42 14.49
C MET A 52 8.81 -2.00 15.75
N TYR A 53 10.00 -2.55 16.01
CA TYR A 53 10.83 -2.17 17.16
C TYR A 53 11.41 -0.76 17.02
N THR A 54 11.68 -0.31 15.80
CA THR A 54 12.21 1.02 15.50
C THR A 54 11.14 2.07 15.23
N ASN A 55 9.85 1.71 15.37
CA ASN A 55 8.68 2.56 15.10
C ASN A 55 8.63 3.11 13.67
N GLU A 56 9.08 2.32 12.69
CA GLU A 56 9.02 2.68 11.28
C GLU A 56 7.67 2.31 10.67
N SER A 57 7.20 3.11 9.70
CA SER A 57 5.98 2.81 8.94
C SER A 57 6.21 1.64 7.99
N LEU A 58 5.20 0.80 7.82
CA LEU A 58 5.25 -0.42 7.02
C LEU A 58 4.16 -0.41 5.94
N VAL A 59 4.54 -0.82 4.73
CA VAL A 59 3.59 -1.20 3.67
C VAL A 59 3.86 -2.65 3.30
N ILE A 60 2.89 -3.52 3.54
CA ILE A 60 3.04 -4.96 3.38
C ILE A 60 2.01 -5.48 2.37
N LYS A 61 2.46 -6.20 1.35
CA LYS A 61 1.60 -7.00 0.49
C LYS A 61 1.53 -8.42 1.05
N ASP A 62 0.38 -8.77 1.63
CA ASP A 62 0.13 -10.05 2.28
C ASP A 62 -0.92 -10.83 1.49
N ASN A 63 -0.49 -11.79 0.69
CA ASN A 63 -1.39 -12.52 -0.20
C ASN A 63 -2.33 -13.48 0.54
N ASN A 64 -1.88 -14.02 1.68
CA ASN A 64 -2.57 -15.08 2.41
C ASN A 64 -3.11 -14.64 3.77
N GLY A 65 -2.81 -13.40 4.20
CA GLY A 65 -3.15 -12.91 5.53
C GLY A 65 -2.22 -13.37 6.66
N GLU A 66 -1.19 -14.16 6.35
CA GLU A 66 -0.27 -14.76 7.33
C GLU A 66 0.48 -13.70 8.15
N LEU A 67 0.93 -12.61 7.51
CA LEU A 67 1.63 -11.52 8.19
C LEU A 67 0.69 -10.69 9.05
N TYR A 68 -0.53 -10.43 8.56
CA TYR A 68 -1.54 -9.73 9.33
C TYR A 68 -1.95 -10.52 10.58
N GLU A 69 -2.17 -11.84 10.44
CA GLU A 69 -2.48 -12.72 11.58
C GLU A 69 -1.34 -12.76 12.60
N SER A 70 -0.09 -12.84 12.12
CA SER A 70 1.09 -12.96 12.99
C SER A 70 1.47 -11.65 13.71
N LEU A 71 1.30 -10.50 13.05
CA LEU A 71 1.81 -9.21 13.54
C LEU A 71 0.72 -8.25 14.00
N GLY A 72 -0.53 -8.40 13.53
CA GLY A 72 -1.57 -7.39 13.71
C GLY A 72 -1.86 -7.07 15.17
N ALA A 73 -1.89 -8.07 16.06
CA ALA A 73 -2.09 -7.86 17.49
C ALA A 73 -0.91 -7.07 18.11
N HIS A 74 0.32 -7.48 17.82
CA HIS A 74 1.52 -6.82 18.34
C HIS A 74 1.69 -5.38 17.84
N LEU A 75 1.33 -5.11 16.58
CA LEU A 75 1.34 -3.76 16.02
C LEU A 75 0.32 -2.86 16.74
N LYS A 76 -0.88 -3.37 17.02
CA LYS A 76 -1.91 -2.63 17.78
C LYS A 76 -1.47 -2.35 19.22
N GLU A 77 -0.88 -3.33 19.91
CA GLU A 77 -0.33 -3.16 21.26
C GLU A 77 0.78 -2.10 21.31
N LYS A 78 1.57 -1.98 20.24
CA LYS A 78 2.59 -0.95 20.09
C LYS A 78 2.04 0.42 19.64
N GLY A 79 0.74 0.56 19.43
CA GLY A 79 0.10 1.82 19.06
C GLY A 79 0.11 2.12 17.56
N TYR A 80 0.42 1.16 16.70
CA TYR A 80 0.34 1.34 15.26
C TYR A 80 -1.10 1.49 14.79
N LYS A 81 -1.33 2.43 13.88
CA LYS A 81 -2.56 2.55 13.13
C LYS A 81 -2.48 1.63 11.91
N ILE A 82 -3.33 0.61 11.86
CA ILE A 82 -3.30 -0.40 10.82
C ILE A 82 -4.44 -0.15 9.83
N TYR A 83 -4.10 -0.06 8.55
CA TYR A 83 -5.04 -0.04 7.44
C TYR A 83 -4.88 -1.32 6.64
N ALA A 84 -5.88 -2.18 6.67
CA ALA A 84 -5.90 -3.43 5.94
C ALA A 84 -6.86 -3.33 4.76
N LEU A 85 -6.34 -3.39 3.53
CA LEU A 85 -7.15 -3.46 2.31
C LEU A 85 -7.31 -4.93 1.93
N ASN A 86 -8.53 -5.46 2.05
CA ASN A 86 -8.83 -6.86 1.74
C ASN A 86 -9.61 -6.96 0.44
N TYR A 87 -8.93 -7.34 -0.63
CA TYR A 87 -9.57 -7.51 -1.95
C TYR A 87 -10.22 -8.88 -2.15
N THR A 88 -9.92 -9.86 -1.28
CA THR A 88 -10.53 -11.19 -1.33
C THR A 88 -11.88 -11.21 -0.62
N ASP A 89 -11.96 -10.56 0.51
CA ASP A 89 -13.19 -10.40 1.29
C ASP A 89 -13.37 -8.93 1.66
N THR A 90 -14.10 -8.21 0.82
CA THR A 90 -14.34 -6.77 1.00
C THR A 90 -15.20 -6.44 2.22
N THR A 91 -15.73 -7.47 2.91
CA THR A 91 -16.44 -7.27 4.18
C THR A 91 -15.49 -7.13 5.36
N LYS A 92 -14.22 -7.50 5.17
CA LYS A 92 -13.16 -7.44 6.17
C LYS A 92 -12.10 -6.44 5.75
N GLY A 93 -11.69 -5.59 6.66
CA GLY A 93 -10.67 -4.60 6.40
C GLY A 93 -11.21 -3.17 6.30
N ASN A 94 -10.37 -2.27 5.83
CA ASN A 94 -10.71 -0.87 5.64
C ASN A 94 -11.18 -0.62 4.21
N ASN A 95 -12.14 0.27 4.07
CA ASN A 95 -12.52 0.78 2.76
C ASN A 95 -11.55 1.89 2.32
N TRP A 96 -11.30 1.96 1.04
CA TRP A 96 -10.48 3.01 0.45
C TRP A 96 -11.12 3.50 -0.85
N ASN A 97 -11.36 4.80 -0.91
CA ASN A 97 -11.83 5.46 -2.11
C ASN A 97 -10.65 6.20 -2.78
N PRO A 98 -10.19 5.77 -3.97
CA PRO A 98 -9.06 6.39 -4.65
C PRO A 98 -9.32 7.85 -5.07
N LEU A 99 -10.57 8.28 -5.11
CA LEU A 99 -10.94 9.65 -5.49
C LEU A 99 -10.92 10.62 -4.31
N THR A 100 -10.81 10.15 -3.07
CA THR A 100 -10.80 11.03 -1.89
C THR A 100 -9.64 12.03 -1.92
N LEU A 101 -8.41 11.55 -2.13
CA LEU A 101 -7.24 12.43 -2.15
C LEU A 101 -7.29 13.46 -3.31
N PRO A 102 -7.50 13.07 -4.57
CA PRO A 102 -7.56 14.05 -5.64
C PRO A 102 -8.74 15.03 -5.49
N TYR A 103 -9.86 14.61 -4.91
CA TYR A 103 -10.96 15.53 -4.60
C TYR A 103 -10.57 16.57 -3.55
N GLN A 104 -9.89 16.17 -2.47
CA GLN A 104 -9.40 17.10 -1.46
C GLN A 104 -8.42 18.12 -2.05
N LEU A 105 -7.45 17.67 -2.84
CA LEU A 105 -6.50 18.54 -3.56
C LEU A 105 -7.21 19.53 -4.48
N TYR A 106 -8.23 19.06 -5.20
CA TYR A 106 -9.05 19.91 -6.06
C TYR A 106 -9.74 21.03 -5.27
N LYS A 107 -10.32 20.69 -4.10
CA LYS A 107 -10.99 21.67 -3.21
C LYS A 107 -10.01 22.68 -2.59
N GLU A 108 -8.77 22.27 -2.35
CA GLU A 108 -7.69 23.13 -1.87
C GLU A 108 -7.10 24.05 -2.97
N GLY A 109 -7.57 23.90 -4.22
CA GLY A 109 -7.10 24.67 -5.37
C GLY A 109 -5.85 24.08 -6.06
N ASN A 110 -5.36 22.91 -5.62
CA ASN A 110 -4.25 22.22 -6.25
C ASN A 110 -4.75 21.31 -7.40
N ILE A 111 -5.28 21.97 -8.44
CA ILE A 111 -6.00 21.30 -9.55
C ILE A 111 -5.06 20.43 -10.37
N ASP A 112 -3.85 20.90 -10.65
CA ASP A 112 -2.88 20.17 -11.48
C ASP A 112 -2.50 18.83 -10.85
N GLU A 113 -2.27 18.81 -9.54
CA GLU A 113 -1.94 17.57 -8.82
C GLU A 113 -3.15 16.65 -8.70
N ALA A 114 -4.33 17.20 -8.48
CA ALA A 114 -5.58 16.44 -8.49
C ALA A 114 -5.78 15.75 -9.83
N GLN A 115 -5.63 16.47 -10.93
CA GLN A 115 -5.74 15.94 -12.29
C GLN A 115 -4.70 14.83 -12.53
N ARG A 116 -3.44 15.08 -12.16
CA ARG A 116 -2.35 14.09 -12.31
C ARG A 116 -2.66 12.76 -11.61
N ILE A 117 -3.25 12.81 -10.42
CA ILE A 117 -3.65 11.61 -9.68
C ILE A 117 -4.79 10.90 -10.39
N VAL A 118 -5.81 11.64 -10.87
CA VAL A 118 -6.94 11.06 -11.62
C VAL A 118 -6.46 10.44 -12.93
N GLU A 119 -5.52 11.06 -13.64
CA GLU A 119 -4.89 10.50 -14.85
C GLU A 119 -4.18 9.17 -14.56
N ASN A 120 -3.41 9.10 -13.46
CA ASN A 120 -2.77 7.86 -13.03
C ASN A 120 -3.80 6.76 -12.72
N ILE A 121 -4.89 7.09 -12.02
CA ILE A 121 -5.96 6.13 -11.77
C ILE A 121 -6.55 5.62 -13.09
N GLY A 122 -6.89 6.51 -14.02
CA GLY A 122 -7.41 6.16 -15.33
C GLY A 122 -6.43 5.32 -16.14
N TYR A 123 -5.14 5.63 -16.11
CA TYR A 123 -4.10 4.84 -16.76
C TYR A 123 -4.09 3.39 -16.24
N TYR A 124 -4.10 3.19 -14.93
CA TYR A 124 -4.11 1.84 -14.35
C TYR A 124 -5.41 1.08 -14.62
N LEU A 125 -6.53 1.77 -14.74
CA LEU A 125 -7.81 1.13 -15.05
C LEU A 125 -7.91 0.67 -16.50
N PHE A 126 -7.44 1.48 -17.46
CA PHE A 126 -7.74 1.27 -18.88
C PHE A 126 -6.52 0.89 -19.73
N GLN A 127 -5.31 1.34 -19.37
CA GLN A 127 -4.11 1.12 -20.19
C GLN A 127 -3.18 0.05 -19.62
N ALA A 128 -2.88 0.08 -18.33
CA ALA A 128 -1.91 -0.84 -17.74
C ALA A 128 -2.36 -2.32 -17.78
N THR A 129 -3.65 -2.56 -17.86
CA THR A 129 -4.25 -3.91 -17.93
C THR A 129 -4.52 -4.37 -19.35
N ASP A 130 -4.44 -3.49 -20.33
CA ASP A 130 -4.68 -3.82 -21.75
C ASP A 130 -3.50 -4.63 -22.28
N LYS A 131 -3.72 -5.95 -22.42
CA LYS A 131 -2.79 -6.89 -23.03
C LYS A 131 -3.11 -7.16 -24.50
N SER A 132 -4.13 -6.49 -25.04
CA SER A 132 -4.50 -6.64 -26.44
C SER A 132 -3.52 -5.87 -27.33
N ASN A 133 -3.25 -6.39 -28.53
CA ASN A 133 -2.57 -5.65 -29.58
C ASN A 133 -3.52 -4.63 -30.25
N ALA A 134 -4.56 -4.18 -29.54
CA ALA A 134 -5.51 -3.21 -30.02
C ALA A 134 -4.88 -1.82 -30.15
N ASP A 135 -5.48 -0.97 -30.97
CA ASP A 135 -5.05 0.42 -31.13
C ASP A 135 -5.08 1.14 -29.77
N PRO A 136 -3.94 1.69 -29.32
CA PRO A 136 -3.86 2.47 -28.09
C PRO A 136 -4.85 3.65 -27.99
N PHE A 137 -5.42 4.05 -29.11
CA PHE A 137 -6.44 5.09 -29.19
C PHE A 137 -7.61 4.84 -28.23
N TRP A 138 -8.11 3.61 -28.17
CA TRP A 138 -9.30 3.29 -27.36
C TRP A 138 -9.03 3.39 -25.85
N SER A 139 -7.93 2.82 -25.39
CA SER A 139 -7.56 2.87 -23.98
C SER A 139 -7.18 4.28 -23.53
N THR A 140 -6.50 5.04 -24.40
CA THR A 140 -6.17 6.45 -24.17
C THR A 140 -7.43 7.31 -24.11
N SER A 141 -8.36 7.14 -25.08
CA SER A 141 -9.62 7.88 -25.10
C SER A 141 -10.48 7.58 -23.86
N ALA A 142 -10.54 6.31 -23.42
CA ALA A 142 -11.24 5.94 -22.21
C ALA A 142 -10.64 6.60 -20.97
N THR A 143 -9.30 6.67 -20.88
CA THR A 143 -8.60 7.39 -19.81
C THR A 143 -8.96 8.88 -19.80
N GLN A 144 -8.90 9.54 -20.94
CA GLN A 144 -9.23 10.98 -21.04
C GLN A 144 -10.69 11.27 -20.71
N TYR A 145 -11.59 10.40 -21.17
CA TYR A 145 -13.00 10.51 -20.83
C TYR A 145 -13.26 10.34 -19.32
N PHE A 146 -12.61 9.36 -18.70
CA PHE A 146 -12.67 9.17 -17.24
C PHE A 146 -12.17 10.40 -16.49
N VAL A 147 -11.04 10.97 -16.89
CA VAL A 147 -10.46 12.18 -16.27
C VAL A 147 -11.46 13.35 -16.38
N GLY A 148 -11.97 13.62 -17.59
CA GLY A 148 -12.92 14.70 -17.81
C GLY A 148 -14.19 14.57 -16.97
N LEU A 149 -14.78 13.37 -16.90
CA LEU A 149 -15.96 13.12 -16.08
C LEU A 149 -15.66 13.23 -14.58
N THR A 150 -14.50 12.77 -14.14
CA THR A 150 -14.13 12.85 -12.72
C THR A 150 -13.93 14.30 -12.28
N LEU A 151 -13.25 15.12 -13.08
CA LEU A 151 -13.07 16.54 -12.80
C LEU A 151 -14.41 17.30 -12.84
N TYR A 152 -15.28 16.99 -13.80
CA TYR A 152 -16.62 17.53 -13.84
C TYR A 152 -17.45 17.17 -12.59
N LEU A 153 -17.29 15.93 -12.11
CA LEU A 153 -17.91 15.48 -10.86
C LEU A 153 -17.36 16.22 -9.66
N PHE A 154 -16.07 16.51 -9.61
CA PHE A 154 -15.44 17.28 -8.52
C PHE A 154 -15.95 18.72 -8.45
N GLU A 155 -16.26 19.30 -9.61
CA GLU A 155 -16.78 20.68 -9.69
C GLU A 155 -18.27 20.76 -9.34
N ASN A 156 -19.08 19.82 -9.83
CA ASN A 156 -20.54 19.89 -9.81
C ASN A 156 -21.24 18.89 -8.88
N GLY A 157 -20.50 17.85 -8.43
CA GLY A 157 -21.04 16.79 -7.58
C GLY A 157 -21.13 17.21 -6.11
N LYS A 158 -21.93 16.46 -5.36
CA LYS A 158 -21.99 16.61 -3.91
C LYS A 158 -20.83 15.86 -3.27
N GLU A 159 -20.19 16.49 -2.29
CA GLU A 159 -19.06 15.92 -1.56
C GLU A 159 -19.38 14.52 -1.00
N GLU A 160 -20.56 14.37 -0.37
CA GLU A 160 -21.03 13.11 0.19
C GLU A 160 -21.13 11.96 -0.83
N GLU A 161 -21.34 12.28 -2.12
CA GLU A 161 -21.44 11.30 -3.19
C GLU A 161 -20.06 10.91 -3.74
N ILE A 162 -19.10 11.85 -3.71
CA ILE A 162 -17.75 11.68 -4.26
C ILE A 162 -16.86 10.92 -3.30
N ILE A 163 -16.87 11.31 -2.02
CA ILE A 163 -15.98 10.77 -0.99
C ILE A 163 -16.70 9.85 0.00
N LYS A 164 -17.89 9.36 -0.37
CA LYS A 164 -18.63 8.44 0.48
C LYS A 164 -17.75 7.25 0.85
N GLU A 165 -17.24 7.29 2.06
CA GLU A 165 -16.69 6.10 2.68
C GLU A 165 -17.87 5.16 2.96
N TRP A 166 -17.85 3.99 2.37
CA TRP A 166 -18.79 2.93 2.69
C TRP A 166 -18.42 2.41 4.08
N SER A 167 -18.74 3.21 5.10
CA SER A 167 -18.68 2.74 6.48
C SER A 167 -19.79 1.70 6.67
N LYS A 168 -19.37 0.50 7.01
CA LYS A 168 -20.26 -0.47 7.64
C LYS A 168 -20.34 -0.18 9.12
#